data_c543d76a606aec0c4819c36bd3a19b73
#
_entry.id   c543d76a606aec0c4819c36bd3a19b73
#
_cell.length_a   1.000
_cell.length_b   1.000
_cell.length_c   1.000
_cell.angle_alpha   90.00
_cell.angle_beta   90.00
_cell.angle_gamma   90.00
#
_symmetry.space_group_name_H-M   'P 1'
#
loop_
_entity.id
_entity.type
_entity.pdbx_description
1 polymer ?
#
loop_
_entity_poly.entity_id
_entity_poly.type
_entity_poly.pdbx_seq_one_letter_code
_entity_poly.pdbx_strand_id
1 'polypeptide(L)'
;MKTKTPALLATTALLALSPLASAGENHDHDHGHDHGSKIEIVAPEKLSDLWKSLEAEHDKLSAAIEKKDIPAAHDAEQRLQAYLKAIPAKTAALEDSTRARIDGQAKNLARAYDGVHHASDDKAWDKATSSLKKAEGGMKLLAAQIEKL
;
A
#
# COMPACT_ATOMS: atom_id res chain seq x y z
N MET A 1 -33.99 48.08 52.53
CA MET A 1 -33.51 46.74 52.27
C MET A 1 -32.23 46.83 51.43
N LYS A 2 -31.07 46.46 51.98
CA LYS A 2 -29.75 46.62 51.39
C LYS A 2 -29.32 45.26 50.79
N THR A 3 -29.24 45.15 49.51
CA THR A 3 -28.70 43.96 48.86
C THR A 3 -27.22 44.16 48.65
N LYS A 4 -26.40 43.29 49.22
CA LYS A 4 -24.97 43.22 49.08
C LYS A 4 -24.63 42.33 47.86
N THR A 5 -23.87 42.86 46.90
CA THR A 5 -23.31 42.11 45.77
C THR A 5 -21.93 41.57 46.16
N PRO A 6 -21.64 40.27 46.01
CA PRO A 6 -20.27 39.80 46.15
C PRO A 6 -19.51 39.92 44.86
N ALA A 7 -18.29 40.43 44.94
CA ALA A 7 -17.33 40.50 43.87
C ALA A 7 -16.80 39.12 43.50
N LEU A 8 -16.87 38.76 42.23
CA LEU A 8 -16.32 37.54 41.68
C LEU A 8 -14.87 37.81 41.24
N LEU A 9 -13.91 37.22 41.92
CA LEU A 9 -12.49 37.20 41.52
C LEU A 9 -12.33 36.24 40.33
N ALA A 10 -12.00 36.77 39.18
CA ALA A 10 -11.60 35.99 37.99
C ALA A 10 -10.14 35.60 38.12
N THR A 11 -9.90 34.32 38.38
CA THR A 11 -8.56 33.73 38.36
C THR A 11 -8.28 33.29 36.91
N THR A 12 -7.43 34.01 36.22
CA THR A 12 -6.96 33.68 34.89
C THR A 12 -5.90 32.57 35.01
N ALA A 13 -6.27 31.33 34.72
CA ALA A 13 -5.31 30.23 34.57
C ALA A 13 -4.71 30.27 33.17
N LEU A 14 -3.43 30.61 33.11
CA LEU A 14 -2.63 30.58 31.89
C LEU A 14 -2.25 29.12 31.61
N LEU A 15 -2.99 28.47 30.71
CA LEU A 15 -2.62 27.14 30.18
C LEU A 15 -1.50 27.33 29.15
N ALA A 16 -0.29 26.96 29.54
CA ALA A 16 0.83 26.81 28.62
C ALA A 16 0.54 25.58 27.72
N LEU A 17 0.15 25.81 26.47
CA LEU A 17 0.18 24.79 25.43
C LEU A 17 1.62 24.50 25.04
N SER A 18 2.16 23.38 25.50
CA SER A 18 3.38 22.81 24.92
C SER A 18 3.03 22.20 23.57
N PRO A 19 3.74 22.56 22.48
CA PRO A 19 3.58 21.82 21.22
C PRO A 19 4.20 20.44 21.41
N LEU A 20 3.38 19.38 21.37
CA LEU A 20 3.85 18.03 21.13
C LEU A 20 4.41 18.01 19.71
N ALA A 21 5.71 18.10 19.58
CA ALA A 21 6.41 17.73 18.36
C ALA A 21 6.25 16.23 18.17
N SER A 22 5.25 15.82 17.39
CA SER A 22 5.14 14.48 16.84
C SER A 22 6.28 14.33 15.84
N ALA A 23 7.42 13.83 16.29
CA ALA A 23 8.43 13.30 15.42
C ALA A 23 7.86 12.02 14.81
N GLY A 24 7.18 12.17 13.66
CA GLY A 24 6.90 11.08 12.75
C GLY A 24 8.24 10.65 12.16
N GLU A 25 8.87 9.65 12.76
CA GLU A 25 9.95 8.93 12.13
C GLU A 25 9.35 8.20 10.93
N ASN A 26 9.44 8.84 9.76
CA ASN A 26 9.36 8.14 8.50
C ASN A 26 10.59 7.24 8.44
N HIS A 27 10.44 6.00 8.88
CA HIS A 27 11.36 4.94 8.52
C HIS A 27 11.12 4.62 7.05
N ASP A 28 11.69 5.44 6.16
CA ASP A 28 12.01 5.03 4.81
C ASP A 28 13.08 3.96 4.95
N HIS A 29 12.63 2.72 5.09
CA HIS A 29 13.49 1.56 4.91
C HIS A 29 13.75 1.44 3.40
N ASP A 30 14.64 2.30 2.90
CA ASP A 30 15.31 2.09 1.62
C ASP A 30 16.25 0.90 1.79
N HIS A 31 15.66 -0.30 1.75
CA HIS A 31 16.42 -1.54 1.61
C HIS A 31 16.88 -1.61 0.16
N GLY A 32 17.94 -0.86 -0.14
CA GLY A 32 18.69 -0.96 -1.39
C GLY A 32 19.32 -2.34 -1.53
N HIS A 33 18.49 -3.36 -1.74
CA HIS A 33 18.94 -4.64 -2.26
C HIS A 33 19.20 -4.45 -3.75
N ASP A 34 20.45 -4.16 -4.08
CA ASP A 34 20.95 -4.15 -5.46
C ASP A 34 20.99 -5.59 -5.98
N HIS A 35 19.82 -6.14 -6.27
CA HIS A 35 19.64 -7.44 -6.90
C HIS A 35 19.54 -7.23 -8.41
N GLY A 36 20.67 -7.46 -9.07
CA GLY A 36 20.88 -7.78 -10.48
C GLY A 36 19.94 -7.12 -11.48
N SER A 37 20.54 -6.51 -12.53
CA SER A 37 19.89 -5.98 -13.76
C SER A 37 18.53 -5.34 -13.54
N LYS A 38 18.48 -4.02 -13.47
CA LYS A 38 17.21 -3.26 -13.52
C LYS A 38 16.48 -3.65 -14.81
N ILE A 39 15.57 -4.62 -14.71
CA ILE A 39 14.67 -4.94 -15.82
C ILE A 39 13.77 -3.71 -15.98
N GLU A 40 13.83 -3.06 -17.13
CA GLU A 40 12.90 -1.99 -17.46
C GLU A 40 11.50 -2.60 -17.61
N ILE A 41 10.65 -2.40 -16.60
CA ILE A 41 9.29 -2.91 -16.61
C ILE A 41 8.38 -1.84 -17.19
N VAL A 42 7.93 -2.06 -18.42
CA VAL A 42 6.98 -1.18 -19.08
C VAL A 42 5.56 -1.64 -18.75
N ALA A 43 4.80 -0.78 -18.07
CA ALA A 43 3.41 -1.07 -17.76
C ALA A 43 2.51 -0.87 -19.01
N PRO A 44 1.55 -1.77 -19.27
CA PRO A 44 0.59 -1.62 -20.36
C PRO A 44 -0.16 -0.28 -20.31
N GLU A 45 -0.47 0.27 -21.48
CA GLU A 45 -1.14 1.57 -21.56
C GLU A 45 -2.60 1.51 -21.10
N LYS A 46 -3.34 0.47 -21.49
CA LYS A 46 -4.73 0.29 -21.11
C LYS A 46 -4.86 -0.34 -19.72
N LEU A 47 -5.76 0.19 -18.91
CA LEU A 47 -6.03 -0.35 -17.57
C LEU A 47 -6.45 -1.83 -17.60
N SER A 48 -7.24 -2.24 -18.59
CA SER A 48 -7.65 -3.63 -18.76
C SER A 48 -6.49 -4.59 -19.05
N ASP A 49 -5.49 -4.14 -19.83
CA ASP A 49 -4.34 -4.96 -20.16
C ASP A 49 -3.33 -4.96 -18.99
N LEU A 50 -3.22 -3.83 -18.28
CA LEU A 50 -2.49 -3.73 -17.02
C LEU A 50 -3.05 -4.69 -15.98
N TRP A 51 -4.38 -4.78 -15.87
CA TRP A 51 -5.04 -5.70 -14.95
C TRP A 51 -4.72 -7.17 -15.27
N LYS A 52 -4.84 -7.58 -16.53
CA LYS A 52 -4.45 -8.93 -16.97
C LYS A 52 -2.99 -9.26 -16.66
N SER A 53 -2.11 -8.26 -16.82
CA SER A 53 -0.70 -8.43 -16.48
C SER A 53 -0.50 -8.60 -14.97
N LEU A 54 -1.24 -7.87 -14.14
CA LEU A 54 -1.25 -8.06 -12.68
C LEU A 54 -1.69 -9.46 -12.29
N GLU A 55 -2.77 -9.97 -12.88
CA GLU A 55 -3.27 -11.32 -12.63
C GLU A 55 -2.21 -12.38 -13.01
N ALA A 56 -1.62 -12.25 -14.19
CA ALA A 56 -0.58 -13.17 -14.65
C ALA A 56 0.68 -13.18 -13.76
N GLU A 57 1.13 -12.01 -13.27
CA GLU A 57 2.27 -11.96 -12.36
C GLU A 57 1.90 -12.45 -10.96
N HIS A 58 0.67 -12.25 -10.50
CA HIS A 58 0.17 -12.84 -9.26
C HIS A 58 0.22 -14.37 -9.28
N ASP A 59 -0.22 -14.98 -10.39
CA ASP A 59 -0.17 -16.44 -10.57
C ASP A 59 1.29 -16.94 -10.56
N LYS A 60 2.21 -16.22 -11.19
CA LYS A 60 3.64 -16.55 -11.16
C LYS A 60 4.21 -16.45 -9.75
N LEU A 61 3.86 -15.41 -9.00
CA LEU A 61 4.27 -15.25 -7.61
C LEU A 61 3.75 -16.40 -6.75
N SER A 62 2.48 -16.78 -6.93
CA SER A 62 1.89 -17.92 -6.23
C SER A 62 2.66 -19.21 -6.49
N ALA A 63 2.93 -19.51 -7.76
CA ALA A 63 3.71 -20.70 -8.15
C ALA A 63 5.15 -20.67 -7.62
N ALA A 64 5.78 -19.48 -7.55
CA ALA A 64 7.12 -19.32 -6.98
C ALA A 64 7.14 -19.58 -5.48
N ILE A 65 6.15 -19.08 -4.73
CA ILE A 65 6.01 -19.32 -3.29
C ILE A 65 5.78 -20.80 -2.99
N GLU A 66 4.92 -21.48 -3.76
CA GLU A 66 4.71 -22.92 -3.62
C GLU A 66 5.99 -23.74 -3.83
N LYS A 67 6.80 -23.33 -4.81
CA LYS A 67 8.09 -23.97 -5.14
C LYS A 67 9.24 -23.51 -4.24
N LYS A 68 9.02 -22.51 -3.40
CA LYS A 68 10.04 -21.85 -2.58
C LYS A 68 11.20 -21.28 -3.42
N ASP A 69 10.85 -20.75 -4.60
CA ASP A 69 11.77 -20.19 -5.57
C ASP A 69 11.90 -18.66 -5.32
N ILE A 70 12.91 -18.27 -4.55
CA ILE A 70 13.14 -16.86 -4.19
C ILE A 70 13.39 -15.98 -5.43
N PRO A 71 14.28 -16.32 -6.38
CA PRO A 71 14.49 -15.51 -7.58
C PRO A 71 13.20 -15.28 -8.37
N ALA A 72 12.40 -16.32 -8.62
CA ALA A 72 11.14 -16.19 -9.34
C ALA A 72 10.10 -15.37 -8.57
N ALA A 73 10.09 -15.47 -7.24
CA ALA A 73 9.21 -14.66 -6.39
C ALA A 73 9.58 -13.17 -6.47
N HIS A 74 10.86 -12.83 -6.43
CA HIS A 74 11.35 -11.46 -6.59
C HIS A 74 11.00 -10.87 -7.96
N ASP A 75 11.23 -11.61 -9.05
CA ASP A 75 10.92 -11.16 -10.40
C ASP A 75 9.42 -10.84 -10.57
N ALA A 76 8.56 -11.71 -10.07
CA ALA A 76 7.11 -11.52 -10.14
C ALA A 76 6.67 -10.34 -9.25
N GLU A 77 7.20 -10.22 -8.05
CA GLU A 77 6.89 -9.13 -7.13
C GLU A 77 7.32 -7.78 -7.69
N GLN A 78 8.51 -7.64 -8.25
CA GLN A 78 8.99 -6.43 -8.89
C GLN A 78 8.04 -5.93 -9.99
N ARG A 79 7.51 -6.86 -10.82
CA ARG A 79 6.53 -6.54 -11.87
C ARG A 79 5.20 -6.11 -11.28
N LEU A 80 4.71 -6.81 -10.26
CA LEU A 80 3.48 -6.46 -9.54
C LEU A 80 3.57 -5.05 -8.96
N GLN A 81 4.67 -4.68 -8.29
CA GLN A 81 4.89 -3.34 -7.74
C GLN A 81 4.92 -2.28 -8.84
N ALA A 82 5.60 -2.54 -9.95
CA ALA A 82 5.66 -1.61 -11.08
C ALA A 82 4.26 -1.38 -11.71
N TYR A 83 3.47 -2.43 -11.87
CA TYR A 83 2.12 -2.34 -12.42
C TYR A 83 1.16 -1.61 -11.48
N LEU A 84 1.19 -1.91 -10.18
CA LEU A 84 0.38 -1.21 -9.19
C LEU A 84 0.72 0.29 -9.12
N LYS A 85 1.99 0.63 -9.25
CA LYS A 85 2.48 2.01 -9.30
C LYS A 85 1.99 2.78 -10.51
N ALA A 86 1.67 2.08 -11.62
CA ALA A 86 1.14 2.68 -12.85
C ALA A 86 -0.37 2.96 -12.80
N ILE A 87 -1.13 2.35 -11.90
CA ILE A 87 -2.60 2.49 -11.81
C ILE A 87 -3.06 3.95 -11.68
N PRO A 88 -2.48 4.82 -10.82
CA PRO A 88 -2.93 6.20 -10.69
C PRO A 88 -2.92 6.98 -11.99
N ALA A 89 -1.90 6.77 -12.84
CA ALA A 89 -1.83 7.42 -14.15
C ALA A 89 -2.93 6.94 -15.12
N LYS A 90 -3.35 5.67 -14.99
CA LYS A 90 -4.41 5.07 -15.84
C LYS A 90 -5.82 5.42 -15.38
N THR A 91 -5.96 5.88 -14.14
CA THR A 91 -7.24 6.28 -13.52
C THR A 91 -7.41 7.80 -13.42
N ALA A 92 -6.46 8.58 -13.92
CA ALA A 92 -6.42 10.03 -13.77
C ALA A 92 -7.66 10.77 -14.32
N ALA A 93 -8.33 10.22 -15.33
CA ALA A 93 -9.54 10.79 -15.94
C ALA A 93 -10.84 10.40 -15.21
N LEU A 94 -10.78 9.52 -14.20
CA LEU A 94 -11.95 9.10 -13.44
C LEU A 94 -12.38 10.18 -12.44
N GLU A 95 -13.63 10.07 -12.00
CA GLU A 95 -14.18 10.89 -10.92
C GLU A 95 -13.34 10.70 -9.63
N ASP A 96 -13.12 11.78 -8.90
CA ASP A 96 -12.16 11.86 -7.78
C ASP A 96 -12.39 10.78 -6.71
N SER A 97 -13.64 10.50 -6.35
CA SER A 97 -13.96 9.49 -5.34
C SER A 97 -13.66 8.07 -5.81
N THR A 98 -13.90 7.78 -7.07
CA THR A 98 -13.60 6.49 -7.70
C THR A 98 -12.10 6.29 -7.81
N ARG A 99 -11.38 7.31 -8.29
CA ARG A 99 -9.91 7.32 -8.36
C ARG A 99 -9.29 7.09 -6.99
N ALA A 100 -9.69 7.87 -5.98
CA ALA A 100 -9.15 7.74 -4.63
C ALA A 100 -9.35 6.34 -4.03
N ARG A 101 -10.48 5.69 -4.35
CA ARG A 101 -10.78 4.33 -3.91
C ARG A 101 -9.87 3.31 -4.58
N ILE A 102 -9.70 3.40 -5.89
CA ILE A 102 -8.82 2.51 -6.67
C ILE A 102 -7.37 2.68 -6.22
N ASP A 103 -6.89 3.92 -6.09
CA ASP A 103 -5.53 4.22 -5.63
C ASP A 103 -5.27 3.70 -4.21
N GLY A 104 -6.25 3.85 -3.32
CA GLY A 104 -6.17 3.32 -1.96
C GLY A 104 -6.05 1.79 -1.94
N GLN A 105 -6.83 1.10 -2.78
CA GLN A 105 -6.78 -0.36 -2.89
C GLN A 105 -5.47 -0.83 -3.55
N ALA A 106 -5.00 -0.15 -4.58
CA ALA A 106 -3.71 -0.45 -5.21
C ALA A 106 -2.54 -0.33 -4.21
N LYS A 107 -2.53 0.72 -3.38
CA LYS A 107 -1.54 0.89 -2.31
C LYS A 107 -1.61 -0.20 -1.25
N ASN A 108 -2.81 -0.63 -0.86
CA ASN A 108 -2.98 -1.71 0.11
C ASN A 108 -2.49 -3.06 -0.47
N LEU A 109 -2.78 -3.29 -1.73
CA LEU A 109 -2.32 -4.48 -2.44
C LEU A 109 -0.79 -4.50 -2.59
N ALA A 110 -0.17 -3.36 -2.90
CA ALA A 110 1.28 -3.23 -2.95
C ALA A 110 1.94 -3.60 -1.61
N ARG A 111 1.38 -3.14 -0.48
CA ARG A 111 1.87 -3.53 0.86
C ARG A 111 1.70 -5.03 1.15
N ALA A 112 0.64 -5.66 0.63
CA ALA A 112 0.46 -7.10 0.79
C ALA A 112 1.54 -7.89 0.05
N TYR A 113 1.91 -7.47 -1.16
CA TYR A 113 3.01 -8.07 -1.91
C TYR A 113 4.38 -7.81 -1.28
N ASP A 114 4.62 -6.61 -0.74
CA ASP A 114 5.80 -6.31 0.05
C ASP A 114 5.95 -7.28 1.24
N GLY A 115 4.85 -7.59 1.91
CA GLY A 115 4.82 -8.62 2.96
C GLY A 115 5.11 -10.05 2.45
N VAL A 116 4.81 -10.37 1.19
CA VAL A 116 5.23 -11.64 0.57
C VAL A 116 6.74 -11.63 0.32
N HIS A 117 7.26 -10.54 -0.24
CA HIS A 117 8.68 -10.33 -0.50
C HIS A 117 9.52 -10.58 0.75
N HIS A 118 9.30 -9.80 1.81
CA HIS A 118 10.04 -9.95 3.05
C HIS A 118 9.95 -11.35 3.66
N ALA A 119 8.75 -11.95 3.64
CA ALA A 119 8.60 -13.30 4.19
C ALA A 119 9.33 -14.36 3.35
N SER A 120 9.43 -14.20 2.03
CA SER A 120 10.18 -15.13 1.15
C SER A 120 11.68 -14.98 1.33
N ASP A 121 12.19 -13.76 1.50
CA ASP A 121 13.60 -13.49 1.80
C ASP A 121 14.03 -14.14 3.10
N ASP A 122 13.21 -14.01 4.13
CA ASP A 122 13.39 -14.64 5.43
C ASP A 122 13.17 -16.17 5.39
N LYS A 123 12.78 -16.73 4.23
CA LYS A 123 12.35 -18.14 4.07
C LYS A 123 11.21 -18.55 5.01
N ALA A 124 10.42 -17.58 5.43
CA ALA A 124 9.24 -17.74 6.28
C ALA A 124 7.99 -18.09 5.43
N TRP A 125 8.02 -19.24 4.76
CA TRP A 125 7.05 -19.64 3.71
C TRP A 125 5.59 -19.63 4.16
N ASP A 126 5.32 -19.98 5.42
CA ASP A 126 3.96 -19.91 5.98
C ASP A 126 3.47 -18.46 6.05
N LYS A 127 4.36 -17.52 6.40
CA LYS A 127 4.07 -16.09 6.40
C LYS A 127 3.90 -15.56 4.97
N ALA A 128 4.77 -15.98 4.03
CA ALA A 128 4.65 -15.64 2.62
C ALA A 128 3.30 -16.09 2.06
N THR A 129 2.90 -17.34 2.30
CA THR A 129 1.59 -17.87 1.91
C THR A 129 0.43 -17.09 2.54
N SER A 130 0.55 -16.73 3.82
CA SER A 130 -0.48 -15.93 4.51
C SER A 130 -0.61 -14.51 3.91
N SER A 131 0.52 -13.88 3.57
CA SER A 131 0.54 -12.57 2.91
C SER A 131 -0.01 -12.65 1.48
N LEU A 132 0.30 -13.72 0.74
CA LEU A 132 -0.26 -13.97 -0.59
C LEU A 132 -1.79 -14.08 -0.56
N LYS A 133 -2.37 -14.80 0.42
CA LYS A 133 -3.83 -14.86 0.60
C LYS A 133 -4.45 -13.49 0.88
N LYS A 134 -3.75 -12.60 1.59
CA LYS A 134 -4.20 -11.21 1.76
C LYS A 134 -4.16 -10.44 0.44
N ALA A 135 -3.11 -10.66 -0.37
CA ALA A 135 -3.00 -10.07 -1.70
C ALA A 135 -4.13 -10.56 -2.62
N GLU A 136 -4.50 -11.86 -2.62
CA GLU A 136 -5.66 -12.38 -3.36
C GLU A 136 -6.97 -11.66 -2.99
N GLY A 137 -7.19 -11.40 -1.69
CA GLY A 137 -8.32 -10.59 -1.23
C GLY A 137 -8.29 -9.17 -1.78
N GLY A 138 -7.11 -8.54 -1.78
CA GLY A 138 -6.88 -7.22 -2.37
C GLY A 138 -7.12 -7.19 -3.87
N MET A 139 -6.67 -8.21 -4.60
CA MET A 139 -6.91 -8.38 -6.04
C MET A 139 -8.42 -8.41 -6.34
N LYS A 140 -9.19 -9.22 -5.63
CA LYS A 140 -10.65 -9.30 -5.80
C LYS A 140 -11.35 -7.95 -5.58
N LEU A 141 -10.94 -7.21 -4.56
CA LEU A 141 -11.49 -5.88 -4.27
C LEU A 141 -11.14 -4.87 -5.36
N LEU A 142 -9.92 -4.89 -5.88
CA LEU A 142 -9.48 -3.99 -6.93
C LEU A 142 -10.15 -4.35 -8.27
N ALA A 143 -10.24 -5.64 -8.62
CA ALA A 143 -10.98 -6.14 -9.79
C ALA A 143 -12.41 -5.61 -9.82
N ALA A 144 -13.14 -5.76 -8.71
CA ALA A 144 -14.52 -5.31 -8.60
C ALA A 144 -14.70 -3.78 -8.75
N GLN A 145 -13.64 -2.98 -8.61
CA GLN A 145 -13.70 -1.55 -8.93
C GLN A 145 -13.40 -1.29 -10.42
N ILE A 146 -12.43 -2.02 -10.98
CA ILE A 146 -12.02 -1.87 -12.39
C ILE A 146 -13.13 -2.34 -13.33
N GLU A 147 -13.83 -3.43 -12.99
CA GLU A 147 -14.96 -3.97 -13.78
C GLU A 147 -16.16 -3.01 -13.88
N LYS A 148 -16.24 -2.01 -13.02
CA LYS A 148 -17.31 -1.00 -13.03
C LYS A 148 -17.01 0.21 -13.90
N LEU A 149 -15.83 0.26 -14.49
CA LEU A 149 -15.37 1.36 -15.34
C LEU A 149 -15.79 1.17 -16.79
#